data_a251b34f4ff9e5a61bef28618e5bee1a
#
_entry.id   a251b34f4ff9e5a61bef28618e5bee1a
#
_cell.length_a   1.000
_cell.length_b   1.000
_cell.length_c   1.000
_cell.angle_alpha   90.00
_cell.angle_beta   90.00
_cell.angle_gamma   90.00
#
_symmetry.space_group_name_H-M   'P 1'
#
loop_
_entity.id
_entity.type
_entity.pdbx_description
1 polymer ?
#
loop_
_entity_poly.entity_id
_entity_poly.type
_entity_poly.pdbx_seq_one_letter_code
_entity_poly.pdbx_strand_id
1 'polypeptide(L)'
;MTSLRESAIRRALAGDCLVGREVRVLPEVGSTNDYLKEAAREGAPEGLAVLAERQTAGKGRMGRSFQSPAGLGLWMSVLLRPTCPPERLPPVTALTAAACAGAIREVRGAEVGVKWPNDLVLDGRKLCGILTELESGGEGLALVIGIGLNVSQRREDFPPELRETAGSLAMLTGREVPREALAGAILRWLDGMYRDLLADDLDAWRGAYRAACVNLGREVRILRPDGRETLATALDVDRDFGLIVRRTDGTEEILRSGEVSVRGLSGYAGG
;
A
#
# COMPACT_ATOMS: atom_id res chain seq x y z
N MET A 1 12.72 7.73 -20.11
CA MET A 1 11.92 8.02 -18.89
C MET A 1 12.64 9.08 -18.10
N THR A 2 11.92 10.09 -17.61
CA THR A 2 12.51 11.17 -16.78
C THR A 2 12.69 10.66 -15.35
N SER A 3 13.85 10.96 -14.74
CA SER A 3 14.11 10.69 -13.33
C SER A 3 13.17 11.52 -12.43
N LEU A 4 12.78 10.95 -11.29
CA LEU A 4 12.01 11.64 -10.27
C LEU A 4 12.78 12.87 -9.75
N ARG A 5 12.08 13.97 -9.53
CA ARG A 5 12.65 15.21 -8.99
C ARG A 5 11.88 15.66 -7.76
N GLU A 6 12.58 15.84 -6.67
CA GLU A 6 12.00 16.30 -5.40
C GLU A 6 11.17 17.58 -5.58
N SER A 7 11.69 18.56 -6.34
CA SER A 7 10.99 19.82 -6.58
C SER A 7 9.67 19.65 -7.37
N ALA A 8 9.58 18.65 -8.26
CA ALA A 8 8.37 18.35 -9.00
C ALA A 8 7.33 17.65 -8.10
N ILE A 9 7.77 16.71 -7.25
CA ILE A 9 6.91 16.05 -6.27
C ILE A 9 6.35 17.07 -5.27
N ARG A 10 7.19 17.96 -4.73
CA ARG A 10 6.75 19.01 -3.80
C ARG A 10 5.74 19.97 -4.43
N ARG A 11 5.92 20.36 -5.70
CA ARG A 11 4.91 21.14 -6.43
C ARG A 11 3.59 20.40 -6.59
N ALA A 12 3.65 19.09 -6.86
CA ALA A 12 2.45 18.26 -7.02
C ALA A 12 1.76 17.96 -5.68
N LEU A 13 2.51 17.95 -4.57
CA LEU A 13 1.97 17.79 -3.22
C LEU A 13 0.99 18.92 -2.90
N ALA A 14 1.32 20.16 -3.23
CA ALA A 14 0.56 21.37 -2.96
C ALA A 14 0.08 21.54 -1.49
N GLY A 15 0.16 22.73 -0.94
CA GLY A 15 -0.30 23.01 0.42
C GLY A 15 0.73 22.68 1.52
N ASP A 16 0.33 22.92 2.77
CA ASP A 16 1.13 22.66 3.97
C ASP A 16 0.75 21.28 4.55
N CYS A 17 1.34 20.23 3.96
CA CYS A 17 1.16 18.86 4.41
C CYS A 17 2.28 18.45 5.38
N LEU A 18 1.92 17.76 6.45
CA LEU A 18 2.89 17.10 7.33
C LEU A 18 3.59 15.94 6.58
N VAL A 19 2.80 15.09 5.94
CA VAL A 19 3.29 13.96 5.16
C VAL A 19 3.90 14.48 3.86
N GLY A 20 5.21 14.27 3.69
CA GLY A 20 5.97 14.81 2.57
C GLY A 20 6.51 16.22 2.79
N ARG A 21 6.50 16.75 4.05
CA ARG A 21 7.15 18.03 4.36
C ARG A 21 8.63 18.05 3.99
N GLU A 22 9.28 16.91 4.07
CA GLU A 22 10.58 16.63 3.48
C GLU A 22 10.46 15.46 2.51
N VAL A 23 10.98 15.64 1.29
CA VAL A 23 11.00 14.62 0.25
C VAL A 23 12.43 14.41 -0.17
N ARG A 24 12.90 13.16 -0.19
CA ARG A 24 14.21 12.74 -0.71
C ARG A 24 14.02 11.75 -1.85
N VAL A 25 14.76 11.94 -2.92
CA VAL A 25 14.81 11.01 -4.05
C VAL A 25 16.20 10.42 -4.15
N LEU A 26 16.26 9.09 -4.05
CA LEU A 26 17.51 8.34 -4.13
C LEU A 26 17.61 7.66 -5.51
N PRO A 27 18.79 7.66 -6.15
CA PRO A 27 18.98 6.91 -7.40
C PRO A 27 18.83 5.40 -7.17
N GLU A 28 19.35 4.90 -6.06
CA GLU A 28 19.27 3.50 -5.67
C GLU A 28 19.35 3.36 -4.15
N VAL A 29 18.64 2.36 -3.61
CA VAL A 29 18.69 1.96 -2.19
C VAL A 29 18.38 0.46 -2.06
N GLY A 30 18.77 -0.15 -0.97
CA GLY A 30 18.35 -1.52 -0.65
C GLY A 30 16.82 -1.62 -0.54
N SER A 31 16.25 -0.86 0.39
CA SER A 31 14.82 -0.72 0.62
C SER A 31 14.52 0.66 1.20
N THR A 32 13.52 1.36 0.69
CA THR A 32 13.07 2.65 1.23
C THR A 32 12.53 2.52 2.66
N ASN A 33 11.92 1.37 3.00
CA ASN A 33 11.50 1.09 4.37
C ASN A 33 12.71 0.97 5.32
N ASP A 34 13.73 0.20 4.92
CA ASP A 34 14.93 0.04 5.77
C ASP A 34 15.66 1.37 5.94
N TYR A 35 15.75 2.16 4.89
CA TYR A 35 16.32 3.51 4.96
C TYR A 35 15.58 4.37 6.00
N LEU A 36 14.23 4.37 5.97
CA LEU A 36 13.46 5.16 6.92
C LEU A 36 13.47 4.59 8.34
N LYS A 37 13.58 3.28 8.52
CA LYS A 37 13.76 2.70 9.86
C LYS A 37 15.08 3.14 10.48
N GLU A 38 16.17 3.15 9.69
CA GLU A 38 17.46 3.67 10.17
C GLU A 38 17.38 5.17 10.47
N ALA A 39 16.84 5.95 9.54
CA ALA A 39 16.63 7.38 9.76
C ALA A 39 15.77 7.66 11.01
N ALA A 40 14.75 6.83 11.28
CA ALA A 40 13.91 6.96 12.48
C ALA A 40 14.69 6.72 13.78
N ARG A 41 15.63 5.75 13.79
CA ARG A 41 16.54 5.50 14.93
C ARG A 41 17.51 6.67 15.14
N GLU A 42 17.92 7.33 14.07
CA GLU A 42 18.77 8.51 14.08
C GLU A 42 18.02 9.82 14.40
N GLY A 43 16.72 9.75 14.73
CA GLY A 43 15.92 10.90 15.11
C GLY A 43 15.37 11.72 13.93
N ALA A 44 15.22 11.12 12.74
CA ALA A 44 14.59 11.82 11.61
C ALA A 44 13.17 12.29 11.98
N PRO A 45 12.77 13.49 11.54
CA PRO A 45 11.47 14.06 11.87
C PRO A 45 10.34 13.32 11.17
N GLU A 46 9.16 13.38 11.77
CA GLU A 46 7.91 12.94 11.17
C GLU A 46 7.62 13.64 9.84
N GLY A 47 7.00 12.92 8.91
CA GLY A 47 6.63 13.44 7.60
C GLY A 47 7.72 13.33 6.53
N LEU A 48 8.89 12.75 6.86
CA LEU A 48 9.91 12.45 5.86
C LEU A 48 9.40 11.38 4.88
N ALA A 49 9.41 11.70 3.59
CA ALA A 49 9.11 10.78 2.50
C ALA A 49 10.39 10.49 1.69
N VAL A 50 10.67 9.22 1.48
CA VAL A 50 11.82 8.76 0.68
C VAL A 50 11.29 8.00 -0.52
N LEU A 51 11.74 8.40 -1.71
CA LEU A 51 11.48 7.68 -2.95
C LEU A 51 12.81 7.18 -3.52
N ALA A 52 12.78 6.07 -4.24
CA ALA A 52 13.95 5.56 -4.95
C ALA A 52 13.61 5.30 -6.42
N GLU A 53 14.56 5.56 -7.31
CA GLU A 53 14.44 5.11 -8.70
C GLU A 53 14.50 3.59 -8.80
N ARG A 54 15.33 2.95 -7.95
CA ARG A 54 15.50 1.50 -7.88
C ARG A 54 15.63 1.02 -6.44
N GLN A 55 15.02 -0.12 -6.13
CA GLN A 55 15.36 -0.88 -4.92
C GLN A 55 16.03 -2.20 -5.28
N THR A 56 17.16 -2.50 -4.62
CA THR A 56 17.91 -3.75 -4.83
C THR A 56 17.44 -4.90 -3.93
N ALA A 57 16.76 -4.55 -2.83
CA ALA A 57 16.21 -5.49 -1.84
C ALA A 57 14.79 -5.07 -1.41
N GLY A 58 13.95 -4.72 -2.40
CA GLY A 58 12.55 -4.34 -2.15
C GLY A 58 11.79 -5.43 -1.40
N LYS A 59 11.00 -5.04 -0.39
CA LYS A 59 10.32 -5.94 0.54
C LYS A 59 8.81 -5.97 0.34
N GLY A 60 8.24 -7.15 0.53
CA GLY A 60 6.82 -7.38 0.68
C GLY A 60 6.53 -8.06 2.02
N ARG A 61 5.25 -8.27 2.31
CA ARG A 61 4.82 -8.96 3.53
C ARG A 61 5.32 -10.41 3.57
N MET A 62 5.51 -10.94 4.79
CA MET A 62 5.89 -12.33 5.04
C MET A 62 7.21 -12.72 4.35
N GLY A 63 8.20 -11.83 4.34
CA GLY A 63 9.53 -12.08 3.78
C GLY A 63 9.61 -12.17 2.26
N ARG A 64 8.55 -11.82 1.53
CA ARG A 64 8.57 -11.80 0.06
C ARG A 64 9.36 -10.60 -0.46
N SER A 65 9.99 -10.77 -1.63
CA SER A 65 10.59 -9.67 -2.36
C SER A 65 9.55 -8.89 -3.16
N PHE A 66 9.83 -7.60 -3.39
CA PHE A 66 9.07 -6.74 -4.30
C PHE A 66 10.01 -6.22 -5.39
N GLN A 67 9.73 -6.57 -6.65
CA GLN A 67 10.54 -6.15 -7.80
C GLN A 67 10.40 -4.65 -8.03
N SER A 68 11.54 -3.93 -7.99
CA SER A 68 11.56 -2.47 -8.01
C SER A 68 12.58 -1.94 -9.04
N PRO A 69 12.37 -2.20 -10.35
CA PRO A 69 13.28 -1.79 -11.40
C PRO A 69 13.32 -0.26 -11.56
N ALA A 70 14.47 0.25 -12.02
CA ALA A 70 14.70 1.68 -12.16
C ALA A 70 13.72 2.34 -13.14
N GLY A 71 13.16 3.49 -12.74
CA GLY A 71 12.39 4.36 -13.62
C GLY A 71 10.96 3.89 -13.94
N LEU A 72 10.54 2.71 -13.54
CA LEU A 72 9.28 2.09 -13.97
C LEU A 72 8.13 2.21 -12.97
N GLY A 73 8.42 2.47 -11.71
CA GLY A 73 7.40 2.54 -10.67
C GLY A 73 7.59 3.68 -9.69
N LEU A 74 6.78 3.69 -8.66
CA LEU A 74 6.96 4.48 -7.45
C LEU A 74 7.30 3.52 -6.31
N TRP A 75 8.53 3.62 -5.87
CA TRP A 75 9.08 2.91 -4.73
C TRP A 75 9.28 3.94 -3.64
N MET A 76 8.33 4.05 -2.73
CA MET A 76 8.34 5.12 -1.74
C MET A 76 7.99 4.61 -0.35
N SER A 77 8.52 5.30 0.65
CA SER A 77 8.14 5.10 2.05
C SER A 77 7.99 6.44 2.76
N VAL A 78 7.14 6.46 3.79
CA VAL A 78 6.88 7.63 4.63
C VAL A 78 7.11 7.25 6.09
N LEU A 79 7.74 8.16 6.84
CA LEU A 79 7.96 8.06 8.28
C LEU A 79 6.90 8.88 9.02
N LEU A 80 6.17 8.24 9.92
CA LEU A 80 5.21 8.87 10.82
C LEU A 80 5.57 8.57 12.28
N ARG A 81 5.15 9.45 13.20
CA ARG A 81 5.30 9.29 14.66
C ARG A 81 3.95 9.48 15.33
N PRO A 82 3.03 8.50 15.21
CA PRO A 82 1.66 8.68 15.69
C PRO A 82 1.61 8.87 17.20
N THR A 83 0.87 9.89 17.62
CA THR A 83 0.62 10.20 19.03
C THR A 83 -0.58 9.45 19.60
N CYS A 84 -1.33 8.72 18.77
CA CYS A 84 -2.43 7.88 19.23
C CYS A 84 -1.91 6.55 19.83
N PRO A 85 -2.73 5.86 20.66
CA PRO A 85 -2.39 4.56 21.20
C PRO A 85 -2.06 3.53 20.11
N PRO A 86 -1.07 2.62 20.31
CA PRO A 86 -0.68 1.62 19.31
C PRO A 86 -1.82 0.71 18.85
N GLU A 87 -2.83 0.51 19.68
CA GLU A 87 -4.04 -0.29 19.39
C GLU A 87 -4.87 0.31 18.25
N ARG A 88 -4.67 1.59 17.93
CA ARG A 88 -5.33 2.29 16.81
C ARG A 88 -4.57 2.19 15.49
N LEU A 89 -3.39 1.58 15.46
CA LEU A 89 -2.55 1.49 14.26
C LEU A 89 -2.87 0.32 13.31
N PRO A 90 -3.50 -0.79 13.71
CA PRO A 90 -3.81 -1.91 12.82
C PRO A 90 -4.50 -1.51 11.51
N PRO A 91 -5.41 -0.52 11.46
CA PRO A 91 -6.06 -0.04 10.23
C PRO A 91 -5.13 0.60 9.20
N VAL A 92 -3.93 1.09 9.57
CA VAL A 92 -3.08 1.94 8.72
C VAL A 92 -2.77 1.32 7.36
N THR A 93 -2.55 0.02 7.30
CA THR A 93 -2.29 -0.66 6.02
C THR A 93 -3.49 -0.53 5.06
N ALA A 94 -4.69 -0.76 5.55
CA ALA A 94 -5.92 -0.66 4.77
C ALA A 94 -6.26 0.80 4.41
N LEU A 95 -6.08 1.71 5.35
CA LEU A 95 -6.22 3.15 5.14
C LEU A 95 -5.27 3.66 4.06
N THR A 96 -4.01 3.20 4.08
CA THR A 96 -3.02 3.51 3.03
C THR A 96 -3.48 2.99 1.65
N ALA A 97 -4.09 1.79 1.59
CA ALA A 97 -4.63 1.28 0.34
C ALA A 97 -5.78 2.15 -0.19
N ALA A 98 -6.69 2.59 0.68
CA ALA A 98 -7.75 3.52 0.30
C ALA A 98 -7.19 4.88 -0.18
N ALA A 99 -6.18 5.41 0.51
CA ALA A 99 -5.51 6.65 0.11
C ALA A 99 -4.84 6.53 -1.25
N CYS A 100 -4.11 5.45 -1.50
CA CYS A 100 -3.48 5.19 -2.81
C CYS A 100 -4.53 5.02 -3.92
N ALA A 101 -5.65 4.34 -3.66
CA ALA A 101 -6.74 4.21 -4.61
C ALA A 101 -7.36 5.57 -4.96
N GLY A 102 -7.61 6.42 -3.95
CA GLY A 102 -8.08 7.79 -4.14
C GLY A 102 -7.12 8.65 -4.97
N ALA A 103 -5.83 8.58 -4.70
CA ALA A 103 -4.80 9.28 -5.45
C ALA A 103 -4.71 8.82 -6.93
N ILE A 104 -4.81 7.52 -7.17
CA ILE A 104 -4.84 6.97 -8.55
C ILE A 104 -6.08 7.47 -9.29
N ARG A 105 -7.25 7.43 -8.66
CA ARG A 105 -8.49 7.96 -9.26
C ARG A 105 -8.37 9.45 -9.59
N GLU A 106 -7.82 10.25 -8.69
CA GLU A 106 -7.62 11.69 -8.89
C GLU A 106 -6.71 11.98 -10.10
N VAL A 107 -5.56 11.29 -10.19
CA VAL A 107 -4.54 11.56 -11.23
C VAL A 107 -4.89 10.91 -12.57
N ARG A 108 -5.59 9.78 -12.56
CA ARG A 108 -5.82 8.96 -13.77
C ARG A 108 -7.28 8.71 -14.10
N GLY A 109 -8.20 8.96 -13.20
CA GLY A 109 -9.60 8.56 -13.36
C GLY A 109 -9.78 7.03 -13.36
N ALA A 110 -8.78 6.26 -12.88
CA ALA A 110 -8.86 4.81 -12.84
C ALA A 110 -9.41 4.33 -11.50
N GLU A 111 -10.46 3.54 -11.55
CA GLU A 111 -11.02 2.87 -10.36
C GLU A 111 -10.25 1.58 -10.11
N VAL A 112 -9.44 1.57 -9.05
CA VAL A 112 -8.66 0.39 -8.65
C VAL A 112 -9.31 -0.29 -7.48
N GLY A 113 -9.33 -1.63 -7.50
CA GLY A 113 -9.79 -2.44 -6.39
C GLY A 113 -8.75 -2.60 -5.31
N VAL A 114 -9.20 -2.86 -4.08
CA VAL A 114 -8.33 -3.26 -2.97
C VAL A 114 -8.50 -4.75 -2.72
N LYS A 115 -7.44 -5.51 -2.86
CA LYS A 115 -7.37 -6.88 -2.39
C LYS A 115 -6.89 -6.87 -0.94
N TRP A 116 -7.75 -7.28 -0.03
CA TRP A 116 -7.47 -7.31 1.40
C TRP A 116 -6.17 -8.06 1.72
N PRO A 117 -5.34 -7.54 2.63
CA PRO A 117 -5.51 -6.26 3.32
C PRO A 117 -4.75 -5.09 2.67
N ASN A 118 -3.84 -5.31 1.72
CA ASN A 118 -2.73 -4.41 1.43
C ASN A 118 -2.35 -4.26 -0.05
N ASP A 119 -3.08 -4.87 -0.97
CA ASP A 119 -2.72 -4.82 -2.39
C ASP A 119 -3.77 -4.04 -3.19
N LEU A 120 -3.32 -3.18 -4.11
CA LEU A 120 -4.21 -2.62 -5.12
C LEU A 120 -4.17 -3.48 -6.37
N VAL A 121 -5.35 -3.63 -6.98
CA VAL A 121 -5.55 -4.45 -8.18
C VAL A 121 -6.37 -3.71 -9.23
N LEU A 122 -6.09 -4.00 -10.49
CA LEU A 122 -6.89 -3.56 -11.63
C LEU A 122 -6.92 -4.72 -12.63
N ASP A 123 -8.10 -5.04 -13.18
CA ASP A 123 -8.32 -6.16 -14.11
C ASP A 123 -7.70 -7.47 -13.60
N GLY A 124 -7.91 -7.76 -12.32
CA GLY A 124 -7.39 -8.97 -11.66
C GLY A 124 -5.87 -9.01 -11.44
N ARG A 125 -5.12 -7.97 -11.79
CA ARG A 125 -3.65 -7.90 -11.69
C ARG A 125 -3.22 -6.97 -10.57
N LYS A 126 -2.17 -7.35 -9.85
CA LYS A 126 -1.58 -6.54 -8.78
C LYS A 126 -0.86 -5.32 -9.35
N LEU A 127 -1.29 -4.14 -8.94
CA LEU A 127 -0.63 -2.87 -9.23
C LEU A 127 0.31 -2.42 -8.12
N CYS A 128 -0.13 -2.57 -6.87
CA CYS A 128 0.55 -2.01 -5.72
C CYS A 128 0.60 -3.01 -4.58
N GLY A 129 1.67 -2.97 -3.82
CA GLY A 129 1.80 -3.62 -2.52
C GLY A 129 2.16 -2.59 -1.45
N ILE A 130 1.51 -2.69 -0.29
CA ILE A 130 1.74 -1.82 0.86
C ILE A 130 2.34 -2.64 1.99
N LEU A 131 3.38 -2.11 2.63
CA LEU A 131 4.04 -2.72 3.78
C LEU A 131 4.22 -1.69 4.88
N THR A 132 3.48 -1.85 5.98
CA THR A 132 3.62 -1.03 7.18
C THR A 132 4.48 -1.76 8.20
N GLU A 133 5.45 -1.07 8.76
CA GLU A 133 6.35 -1.59 9.79
C GLU A 133 6.42 -0.60 10.96
N LEU A 134 6.42 -1.16 12.18
CA LEU A 134 6.63 -0.38 13.40
C LEU A 134 8.10 -0.51 13.82
N GLU A 135 8.69 0.60 14.20
CA GLU A 135 10.03 0.68 14.76
C GLU A 135 9.96 1.30 16.15
N SER A 136 10.49 0.60 17.14
CA SER A 136 10.54 1.06 18.53
C SER A 136 11.98 1.46 18.87
N GLY A 137 12.19 2.65 19.39
CA GLY A 137 13.52 3.09 19.83
C GLY A 137 13.67 4.62 19.78
N GLY A 138 14.72 5.14 20.40
CA GLY A 138 15.03 6.57 20.40
C GLY A 138 13.88 7.44 20.90
N GLU A 139 13.27 8.19 20.01
CA GLU A 139 12.20 9.16 20.30
C GLU A 139 10.77 8.54 20.35
N GLY A 140 10.65 7.23 20.61
CA GLY A 140 9.36 6.56 20.75
C GLY A 140 8.98 5.68 19.56
N LEU A 141 7.67 5.54 19.30
CA LEU A 141 7.15 4.69 18.24
C LEU A 141 7.22 5.41 16.90
N ALA A 142 7.87 4.78 15.93
CA ALA A 142 7.86 5.21 14.54
C ALA A 142 7.09 4.19 13.68
N LEU A 143 6.30 4.70 12.75
CA LEU A 143 5.55 3.92 11.77
C LEU A 143 6.11 4.23 10.38
N VAL A 144 6.62 3.23 9.70
CA VAL A 144 7.10 3.32 8.31
C VAL A 144 6.06 2.69 7.38
N ILE A 145 5.56 3.49 6.45
CA ILE A 145 4.58 3.07 5.44
C ILE A 145 5.30 2.95 4.10
N GLY A 146 5.53 1.72 3.62
CA GLY A 146 6.09 1.43 2.32
C GLY A 146 5.01 1.20 1.25
N ILE A 147 5.20 1.80 0.10
CA ILE A 147 4.31 1.72 -1.06
C ILE A 147 5.15 1.37 -2.29
N GLY A 148 4.92 0.19 -2.83
CA GLY A 148 5.47 -0.24 -4.12
C GLY A 148 4.37 -0.22 -5.18
N LEU A 149 4.38 0.77 -6.08
CA LEU A 149 3.37 0.92 -7.12
C LEU A 149 3.98 0.77 -8.52
N ASN A 150 3.49 -0.18 -9.26
CA ASN A 150 3.85 -0.38 -10.66
C ASN A 150 3.18 0.69 -11.53
N VAL A 151 3.97 1.49 -12.24
CA VAL A 151 3.46 2.64 -13.00
C VAL A 151 3.60 2.44 -14.49
N SER A 152 4.79 2.15 -15.00
CA SER A 152 5.10 2.16 -16.43
C SER A 152 5.67 0.86 -16.97
N GLN A 153 5.72 -0.22 -16.16
CA GLN A 153 6.18 -1.52 -16.61
C GLN A 153 5.32 -2.03 -17.76
N ARG A 154 5.96 -2.70 -18.71
CA ARG A 154 5.33 -3.55 -19.71
C ARG A 154 5.31 -4.98 -19.23
N ARG A 155 4.57 -5.86 -19.89
CA ARG A 155 4.45 -7.28 -19.52
C ARG A 155 5.82 -7.98 -19.45
N GLU A 156 6.72 -7.66 -20.38
CA GLU A 156 8.07 -8.21 -20.45
C GLU A 156 9.00 -7.77 -19.32
N ASP A 157 8.73 -6.61 -18.69
CA ASP A 157 9.52 -6.11 -17.56
C ASP A 157 9.25 -6.89 -16.26
N PHE A 158 8.16 -7.67 -16.22
CA PHE A 158 7.87 -8.55 -15.10
C PHE A 158 8.55 -9.92 -15.28
N PRO A 159 9.08 -10.53 -14.19
CA PRO A 159 9.51 -11.91 -14.19
C PRO A 159 8.42 -12.85 -14.76
N PRO A 160 8.80 -13.92 -15.48
CA PRO A 160 7.83 -14.81 -16.14
C PRO A 160 6.67 -15.26 -15.25
N GLU A 161 6.95 -15.59 -13.98
CA GLU A 161 5.99 -16.05 -12.99
C GLU A 161 4.99 -14.97 -12.53
N LEU A 162 5.30 -13.68 -12.74
CA LEU A 162 4.44 -12.56 -12.36
C LEU A 162 3.65 -11.97 -13.53
N ARG A 163 3.97 -12.33 -14.77
CA ARG A 163 3.38 -11.70 -15.99
C ARG A 163 1.87 -11.80 -16.08
N GLU A 164 1.27 -12.82 -15.46
CA GLU A 164 -0.19 -13.01 -15.46
C GLU A 164 -0.86 -12.40 -14.24
N THR A 165 -0.11 -12.15 -13.16
CA THR A 165 -0.67 -11.69 -11.88
C THR A 165 -0.30 -10.27 -11.50
N ALA A 166 0.73 -9.69 -12.12
CA ALA A 166 1.14 -8.31 -11.95
C ALA A 166 0.77 -7.45 -13.16
N GLY A 167 0.56 -6.17 -12.92
CA GLY A 167 0.32 -5.17 -13.94
C GLY A 167 0.84 -3.81 -13.51
N SER A 168 0.84 -2.86 -14.43
CA SER A 168 1.15 -1.45 -14.16
C SER A 168 -0.01 -0.55 -14.58
N LEU A 169 -0.04 0.65 -14.05
CA LEU A 169 -1.07 1.63 -14.42
C LEU A 169 -1.06 1.91 -15.93
N ALA A 170 0.11 2.14 -16.52
CA ALA A 170 0.22 2.41 -17.95
C ALA A 170 -0.26 1.22 -18.80
N MET A 171 0.12 0.00 -18.41
CA MET A 171 -0.28 -1.22 -19.13
C MET A 171 -1.79 -1.44 -19.11
N LEU A 172 -2.45 -1.21 -17.97
CA LEU A 172 -3.86 -1.53 -17.78
C LEU A 172 -4.80 -0.35 -18.16
N THR A 173 -4.29 0.89 -18.15
CA THR A 173 -5.09 2.06 -18.58
C THR A 173 -4.79 2.53 -20.01
N GLY A 174 -3.76 1.98 -20.64
CA GLY A 174 -3.31 2.38 -21.99
C GLY A 174 -2.72 3.79 -22.06
N ARG A 175 -2.35 4.41 -20.94
CA ARG A 175 -1.89 5.80 -20.88
C ARG A 175 -0.69 5.96 -19.95
N GLU A 176 0.24 6.85 -20.32
CA GLU A 176 1.35 7.22 -19.43
C GLU A 176 0.87 7.91 -18.16
N VAL A 177 1.57 7.69 -17.07
CA VAL A 177 1.26 8.25 -15.76
C VAL A 177 2.45 9.08 -15.27
N PRO A 178 2.26 10.39 -15.01
CA PRO A 178 3.30 11.23 -14.45
C PRO A 178 3.62 10.79 -13.01
N ARG A 179 4.79 10.16 -12.81
CA ARG A 179 5.19 9.61 -11.51
C ARG A 179 5.24 10.65 -10.40
N GLU A 180 5.76 11.87 -10.70
CA GLU A 180 5.84 12.94 -9.70
C GLU A 180 4.45 13.46 -9.30
N ALA A 181 3.52 13.59 -10.23
CA ALA A 181 2.14 13.99 -9.93
C ALA A 181 1.45 12.95 -9.05
N LEU A 182 1.64 11.66 -9.38
CA LEU A 182 1.08 10.56 -8.61
C LEU A 182 1.69 10.47 -7.21
N ALA A 183 3.02 10.65 -7.08
CA ALA A 183 3.68 10.70 -5.78
C ALA A 183 3.16 11.84 -4.90
N GLY A 184 3.03 13.05 -5.44
CA GLY A 184 2.47 14.19 -4.73
C GLY A 184 1.01 13.96 -4.30
N ALA A 185 0.19 13.39 -5.17
CA ALA A 185 -1.19 13.03 -4.83
C ALA A 185 -1.24 11.98 -3.70
N ILE A 186 -0.44 10.91 -3.78
CA ILE A 186 -0.37 9.90 -2.72
C ILE A 186 0.02 10.53 -1.39
N LEU A 187 1.05 11.37 -1.35
CA LEU A 187 1.47 12.05 -0.12
C LEU A 187 0.35 12.91 0.48
N ARG A 188 -0.38 13.67 -0.35
CA ARG A 188 -1.52 14.48 0.08
C ARG A 188 -2.67 13.64 0.64
N TRP A 189 -3.01 12.52 -0.02
CA TRP A 189 -4.02 11.60 0.47
C TRP A 189 -3.61 10.92 1.78
N LEU A 190 -2.32 10.56 1.92
CA LEU A 190 -1.76 10.04 3.17
C LEU A 190 -1.81 11.07 4.30
N ASP A 191 -1.58 12.36 4.00
CA ASP A 191 -1.69 13.43 4.99
C ASP A 191 -3.12 13.58 5.52
N GLY A 192 -4.13 13.55 4.65
CA GLY A 192 -5.54 13.52 5.04
C GLY A 192 -5.87 12.28 5.88
N MET A 193 -5.49 11.11 5.41
CA MET A 193 -5.69 9.86 6.12
C MET A 193 -5.05 9.87 7.52
N TYR A 194 -3.85 10.41 7.64
CA TYR A 194 -3.15 10.44 8.92
C TYR A 194 -3.80 11.40 9.91
N ARG A 195 -4.27 12.56 9.46
CA ARG A 195 -5.06 13.49 10.30
C ARG A 195 -6.33 12.83 10.83
N ASP A 196 -7.06 12.13 9.96
CA ASP A 196 -8.30 11.45 10.33
C ASP A 196 -8.03 10.25 11.28
N LEU A 197 -6.92 9.54 11.10
CA LEU A 197 -6.45 8.50 12.02
C LEU A 197 -6.20 9.07 13.43
N LEU A 198 -5.52 10.20 13.53
CA LEU A 198 -5.25 10.85 14.81
C LEU A 198 -6.54 11.38 15.47
N ALA A 199 -7.49 11.86 14.67
CA ALA A 199 -8.79 12.33 15.12
C ALA A 199 -9.79 11.20 15.45
N ASP A 200 -9.49 9.94 15.12
CA ASP A 200 -10.40 8.77 15.21
C ASP A 200 -11.63 8.87 14.29
N ASP A 201 -11.49 9.58 13.18
CA ASP A 201 -12.55 9.77 12.19
C ASP A 201 -12.29 8.91 10.94
N LEU A 202 -12.64 7.62 11.03
CA LEU A 202 -12.31 6.63 9.99
C LEU A 202 -13.49 6.14 9.18
N ASP A 203 -14.70 6.63 9.40
CA ASP A 203 -15.91 6.09 8.77
C ASP A 203 -15.94 6.27 7.25
N ALA A 204 -15.53 7.44 6.77
CA ALA A 204 -15.43 7.72 5.33
C ALA A 204 -14.38 6.80 4.66
N TRP A 205 -13.24 6.59 5.31
CA TRP A 205 -12.18 5.71 4.84
C TRP A 205 -12.62 4.25 4.80
N ARG A 206 -13.35 3.80 5.82
CA ARG A 206 -13.93 2.46 5.87
C ARG A 206 -14.94 2.26 4.74
N GLY A 207 -15.81 3.24 4.52
CA GLY A 207 -16.75 3.24 3.40
C GLY A 207 -16.07 3.11 2.06
N ALA A 208 -15.03 3.94 1.81
CA ALA A 208 -14.24 3.89 0.58
C ALA A 208 -13.50 2.55 0.41
N TYR A 209 -12.90 2.03 1.48
CA TYR A 209 -12.22 0.74 1.44
C TYR A 209 -13.19 -0.41 1.13
N ARG A 210 -14.37 -0.45 1.79
CA ARG A 210 -15.41 -1.47 1.54
C ARG A 210 -15.86 -1.45 0.08
N ALA A 211 -16.13 -0.26 -0.44
CA ALA A 211 -16.56 -0.10 -1.84
C ALA A 211 -15.51 -0.60 -2.84
N ALA A 212 -14.22 -0.43 -2.52
CA ALA A 212 -13.11 -0.88 -3.38
C ALA A 212 -12.67 -2.33 -3.12
N CYS A 213 -13.09 -2.97 -2.00
CA CYS A 213 -12.59 -4.29 -1.59
C CYS A 213 -13.11 -5.39 -2.51
N VAL A 214 -12.24 -5.92 -3.38
CA VAL A 214 -12.59 -6.96 -4.36
C VAL A 214 -12.86 -8.33 -3.77
N ASN A 215 -12.56 -8.54 -2.49
CA ASN A 215 -12.81 -9.82 -1.82
C ASN A 215 -14.26 -9.97 -1.34
N LEU A 216 -14.96 -8.87 -1.06
CA LEU A 216 -16.30 -8.92 -0.47
C LEU A 216 -17.31 -9.59 -1.40
N GLY A 217 -18.17 -10.43 -0.81
CA GLY A 217 -19.16 -11.23 -1.52
C GLY A 217 -18.60 -12.45 -2.25
N ARG A 218 -17.28 -12.73 -2.14
CA ARG A 218 -16.62 -13.81 -2.89
C ARG A 218 -16.08 -14.89 -1.99
N GLU A 219 -15.97 -16.09 -2.55
CA GLU A 219 -15.22 -17.17 -1.92
C GLU A 219 -13.73 -16.87 -1.94
N VAL A 220 -13.07 -17.08 -0.83
CA VAL A 220 -11.67 -16.84 -0.61
C VAL A 220 -10.98 -18.04 0.02
N ARG A 221 -9.71 -18.22 -0.31
CA ARG A 221 -8.83 -19.19 0.33
C ARG A 221 -8.00 -18.47 1.38
N ILE A 222 -8.12 -18.91 2.62
CA ILE A 222 -7.36 -18.41 3.77
C ILE A 222 -6.12 -19.29 3.94
N LEU A 223 -4.94 -18.70 3.85
CA LEU A 223 -3.65 -19.37 4.02
C LEU A 223 -3.07 -18.99 5.36
N ARG A 224 -2.94 -19.93 6.29
CA ARG A 224 -2.39 -19.71 7.62
C ARG A 224 -0.87 -19.96 7.63
N PRO A 225 -0.11 -19.38 8.60
CA PRO A 225 1.34 -19.57 8.70
C PRO A 225 1.76 -21.04 8.89
N ASP A 226 0.91 -21.87 9.47
CA ASP A 226 1.15 -23.30 9.67
C ASP A 226 0.89 -24.14 8.41
N GLY A 227 0.61 -23.50 7.27
CA GLY A 227 0.34 -24.14 6.00
C GLY A 227 -1.09 -24.62 5.80
N ARG A 228 -1.96 -24.50 6.81
CA ARG A 228 -3.38 -24.87 6.66
C ARG A 228 -4.08 -23.90 5.70
N GLU A 229 -4.90 -24.49 4.82
CA GLU A 229 -5.77 -23.74 3.92
C GLU A 229 -7.23 -24.01 4.27
N THR A 230 -8.06 -22.96 4.29
CA THR A 230 -9.50 -23.09 4.49
C THR A 230 -10.24 -22.21 3.48
N LEU A 231 -11.42 -22.68 3.05
CA LEU A 231 -12.33 -21.90 2.21
C LEU A 231 -13.33 -21.16 3.09
N ALA A 232 -13.66 -19.94 2.69
CA ALA A 232 -14.67 -19.12 3.35
C ALA A 232 -15.23 -18.09 2.36
N THR A 233 -16.39 -17.53 2.68
CA THR A 233 -16.94 -16.38 1.96
C THR A 233 -16.59 -15.10 2.71
N ALA A 234 -15.95 -14.14 2.04
CA ALA A 234 -15.68 -12.83 2.60
C ALA A 234 -16.97 -11.99 2.63
N LEU A 235 -17.41 -11.59 3.81
CA LEU A 235 -18.68 -10.90 3.99
C LEU A 235 -18.52 -9.38 4.05
N ASP A 236 -17.60 -8.90 4.88
CA ASP A 236 -17.43 -7.48 5.17
C ASP A 236 -16.07 -7.21 5.80
N VAL A 237 -15.80 -5.95 6.12
CA VAL A 237 -14.71 -5.55 7.01
C VAL A 237 -15.26 -4.94 8.29
N ASP A 238 -14.64 -5.26 9.42
CA ASP A 238 -15.02 -4.67 10.71
C ASP A 238 -14.49 -3.22 10.86
N ARG A 239 -14.75 -2.62 12.02
CA ARG A 239 -14.31 -1.23 12.29
C ARG A 239 -12.79 -1.03 12.22
N ASP A 240 -12.01 -2.10 12.45
CA ASP A 240 -10.54 -2.09 12.44
C ASP A 240 -9.99 -2.68 11.13
N PHE A 241 -10.81 -2.78 10.07
CA PHE A 241 -10.47 -3.31 8.73
C PHE A 241 -10.08 -4.79 8.74
N GLY A 242 -10.43 -5.55 9.79
CA GLY A 242 -10.38 -7.01 9.78
C GLY A 242 -11.39 -7.57 8.79
N LEU A 243 -11.03 -8.62 8.05
CA LEU A 243 -11.92 -9.26 7.09
C LEU A 243 -12.86 -10.23 7.82
N ILE A 244 -14.15 -9.96 7.79
CA ILE A 244 -15.19 -10.86 8.30
C ILE A 244 -15.45 -11.93 7.26
N VAL A 245 -15.26 -13.18 7.61
CA VAL A 245 -15.47 -14.33 6.72
C VAL A 245 -16.45 -15.32 7.34
N ARG A 246 -17.23 -15.98 6.49
CA ARG A 246 -18.07 -17.12 6.87
C ARG A 246 -17.47 -18.40 6.33
N ARG A 247 -17.17 -19.33 7.21
CA ARG A 247 -16.66 -20.67 6.89
C ARG A 247 -17.75 -21.56 6.29
N THR A 248 -17.34 -22.67 5.72
CA THR A 248 -18.25 -23.66 5.12
C THR A 248 -19.19 -24.33 6.15
N ASP A 249 -18.83 -24.33 7.44
CA ASP A 249 -19.67 -24.81 8.55
C ASP A 249 -20.65 -23.75 9.06
N GLY A 250 -20.68 -22.56 8.45
CA GLY A 250 -21.55 -21.45 8.81
C GLY A 250 -20.99 -20.53 9.90
N THR A 251 -19.87 -20.86 10.53
CA THR A 251 -19.25 -20.02 11.56
C THR A 251 -18.61 -18.77 10.96
N GLU A 252 -18.68 -17.65 11.67
CA GLU A 252 -18.02 -16.41 11.28
C GLU A 252 -16.71 -16.21 12.05
N GLU A 253 -15.71 -15.65 11.37
CA GLU A 253 -14.39 -15.37 11.91
C GLU A 253 -13.94 -14.01 11.39
N ILE A 254 -13.22 -13.25 12.23
CA ILE A 254 -12.55 -12.01 11.81
C ILE A 254 -11.06 -12.30 11.60
N LEU A 255 -10.62 -12.11 10.37
CA LEU A 255 -9.21 -12.26 10.02
C LEU A 255 -8.48 -10.93 10.21
N ARG A 256 -7.31 -10.97 10.87
CA ARG A 256 -6.45 -9.80 11.07
C ARG A 256 -5.30 -9.77 10.05
N SER A 257 -4.95 -8.55 9.61
CA SER A 257 -3.79 -8.33 8.75
C SER A 257 -2.51 -8.74 9.48
N GLY A 258 -1.75 -9.66 8.92
CA GLY A 258 -0.53 -10.19 9.55
C GLY A 258 -0.64 -11.65 9.96
N GLU A 259 -1.82 -12.12 10.30
CA GLU A 259 -2.06 -13.50 10.74
C GLU A 259 -2.23 -14.46 9.57
N VAL A 260 -2.77 -13.98 8.44
CA VAL A 260 -3.12 -14.82 7.30
C VAL A 260 -2.89 -14.12 5.96
N SER A 261 -2.86 -14.92 4.88
CA SER A 261 -2.95 -14.44 3.51
C SER A 261 -4.28 -14.89 2.91
N VAL A 262 -4.93 -14.02 2.15
CA VAL A 262 -6.20 -14.31 1.46
C VAL A 262 -5.96 -14.30 -0.04
N ARG A 263 -6.52 -15.28 -0.75
CA ARG A 263 -6.47 -15.39 -2.21
C ARG A 263 -7.85 -15.65 -2.78
N GLY A 264 -8.15 -15.12 -3.97
CA GLY A 264 -9.31 -15.52 -4.74
C GLY A 264 -9.16 -16.94 -5.27
N LEU A 265 -10.26 -17.59 -5.61
CA LEU A 265 -10.25 -18.95 -6.18
C LEU A 265 -9.80 -18.95 -7.64
N SER A 266 -10.13 -17.88 -8.40
CA SER A 266 -9.70 -17.69 -9.78
C SER A 266 -8.82 -16.46 -9.88
N GLY A 267 -7.57 -16.63 -10.32
CA GLY A 267 -6.60 -15.55 -10.49
C GLY A 267 -6.10 -14.93 -9.18
N TYR A 268 -5.40 -13.79 -9.30
CA TYR A 268 -4.78 -13.10 -8.15
C TYR A 268 -5.81 -12.48 -7.21
N ALA A 269 -6.86 -11.87 -7.76
CA ALA A 269 -7.89 -11.17 -7.00
C ALA A 269 -9.24 -11.92 -6.95
N GLY A 270 -9.39 -13.02 -7.67
CA GLY A 270 -10.66 -13.69 -7.89
C GLY A 270 -11.46 -12.93 -8.95
N GLY A 271 -11.53 -13.47 -10.16
CA GLY A 271 -12.38 -12.96 -11.24
C GLY A 271 -13.83 -13.32 -11.00
#